data_0bf4323eb7df81d4ed0684b87f7b733b
#
_entry.id   0bf4323eb7df81d4ed0684b87f7b733b
#
_cell.length_a   1.000
_cell.length_b   1.000
_cell.length_c   1.000
_cell.angle_alpha   90.00
_cell.angle_beta   90.00
_cell.angle_gamma   90.00
#
_symmetry.space_group_name_H-M   'P 1'
#
loop_
_entity.id
_entity.type
_entity.pdbx_description
1 polymer ?
#
loop_
_entity_poly.entity_id
_entity_poly.type
_entity_poly.pdbx_seq_one_letter_code
_entity_poly.pdbx_strand_id
1 'polypeptide(L)'
;MSKINELRTQRAKTWEQTKAFLDSHRSDKGVLSAEDTATYEKMEQEIVDLGREIERQERLDAFERELNTPVNTPITQKPDTAKVDTKTGRGSAAYKKAFWAQARTKGGMMTAEIRNALQEGVDSEGGYLVPDEFEKTLVQGLSAENVVRSLAHVITTASGSHKIPIVATKGTAAWVDEEGTIPEGDDAFGQQLIGAHKVATMIKVSEELLNDSAFDLEDYFRTEFARRIGNKEEEAFLTGDGSGKPTGIFNATGGGQLGVTAASATAITADELIDLFYSLNSAYRKNAVWLLNDSTMKNIRKLKDSNGQYLWQPALHEGGFDTLLGKRIYTSPYAPELAAGKKTVAFGDFNYYWIGDRLGITFKRLNERFAETGQIGFIASKRLDGKLILPEAIKVLQQKGTASSGT
;
A
#
# COMPACT_ATOMS: atom_id res chain seq x y z
N MET A 1 -1.05 -41.11 -37.97
CA MET A 1 -1.18 -40.80 -36.51
C MET A 1 0.06 -40.02 -36.10
N SER A 2 -0.01 -39.09 -35.24
CA SER A 2 1.20 -38.38 -34.82
C SER A 2 2.10 -39.31 -34.01
N LYS A 3 3.41 -39.24 -34.22
CA LYS A 3 4.43 -40.05 -33.54
C LYS A 3 4.22 -40.03 -31.99
N ILE A 4 3.73 -38.94 -31.45
CA ILE A 4 3.38 -38.81 -30.03
C ILE A 4 2.25 -39.76 -29.62
N ASN A 5 1.23 -39.95 -30.46
CA ASN A 5 0.13 -40.89 -30.16
C ASN A 5 0.59 -42.33 -30.19
N GLU A 6 1.54 -42.68 -31.07
CA GLU A 6 2.17 -44.02 -31.12
C GLU A 6 2.97 -44.29 -29.84
N LEU A 7 3.80 -43.34 -29.41
CA LEU A 7 4.56 -43.44 -28.15
C LEU A 7 3.65 -43.53 -26.90
N ARG A 8 2.57 -42.78 -26.88
CA ARG A 8 1.56 -42.86 -25.79
C ARG A 8 0.89 -44.24 -25.76
N THR A 9 0.59 -44.80 -26.95
CA THR A 9 -0.01 -46.13 -27.05
C THR A 9 1.00 -47.21 -26.61
N GLN A 10 2.25 -47.11 -27.00
CA GLN A 10 3.31 -47.99 -26.53
C GLN A 10 3.48 -47.94 -25.02
N ARG A 11 3.58 -46.73 -24.44
CA ARG A 11 3.68 -46.54 -22.98
C ARG A 11 2.51 -47.18 -22.24
N ALA A 12 1.27 -46.98 -22.72
CA ALA A 12 0.08 -47.59 -22.13
C ALA A 12 0.15 -49.13 -22.21
N LYS A 13 0.60 -49.69 -23.34
CA LYS A 13 0.74 -51.13 -23.50
C LYS A 13 1.82 -51.70 -22.58
N THR A 14 2.99 -51.08 -22.48
CA THR A 14 4.05 -51.50 -21.55
C THR A 14 3.55 -51.40 -20.09
N TRP A 15 2.79 -50.37 -19.73
CA TRP A 15 2.18 -50.27 -18.42
C TRP A 15 1.21 -51.41 -18.08
N GLU A 16 0.33 -51.79 -19.02
CA GLU A 16 -0.59 -52.93 -18.84
C GLU A 16 0.16 -54.24 -18.71
N GLN A 17 1.24 -54.42 -19.48
CA GLN A 17 2.11 -55.61 -19.39
C GLN A 17 2.84 -55.63 -18.03
N THR A 18 3.34 -54.52 -17.55
CA THR A 18 4.02 -54.43 -16.27
C THR A 18 3.07 -54.73 -15.11
N LYS A 19 1.84 -54.30 -15.23
CA LYS A 19 0.79 -54.53 -14.23
C LYS A 19 0.38 -56.02 -14.23
N ALA A 20 0.16 -56.60 -15.39
CA ALA A 20 -0.13 -58.03 -15.54
C ALA A 20 1.03 -58.91 -15.05
N PHE A 21 2.28 -58.53 -15.32
CA PHE A 21 3.46 -59.20 -14.80
C PHE A 21 3.50 -59.16 -13.26
N LEU A 22 3.24 -57.99 -12.66
CA LEU A 22 3.19 -57.84 -11.22
C LEU A 22 2.14 -58.75 -10.58
N ASP A 23 0.95 -58.79 -11.17
CA ASP A 23 -0.17 -59.59 -10.67
C ASP A 23 0.07 -61.09 -10.79
N SER A 24 0.79 -61.55 -11.86
CA SER A 24 1.03 -62.96 -12.10
C SER A 24 2.23 -63.55 -11.35
N HIS A 25 3.20 -62.72 -10.92
CA HIS A 25 4.45 -63.16 -10.28
C HIS A 25 4.54 -62.78 -8.80
N ARG A 26 3.46 -62.28 -8.23
CA ARG A 26 3.37 -62.01 -6.80
C ARG A 26 3.19 -63.31 -6.03
N SER A 27 4.10 -63.60 -5.11
CA SER A 27 3.97 -64.72 -4.17
C SER A 27 2.82 -64.53 -3.21
N ASP A 28 2.34 -65.61 -2.55
CA ASP A 28 1.33 -65.54 -1.47
C ASP A 28 1.68 -64.59 -0.32
N LYS A 29 2.95 -64.21 -0.20
CA LYS A 29 3.45 -63.21 0.76
C LYS A 29 3.54 -61.79 0.21
N GLY A 30 3.11 -61.57 -1.06
CA GLY A 30 3.09 -60.26 -1.71
C GLY A 30 4.44 -59.72 -2.19
N VAL A 31 5.50 -60.59 -2.21
CA VAL A 31 6.89 -60.19 -2.61
C VAL A 31 7.24 -60.85 -3.90
N LEU A 32 7.94 -60.14 -4.80
CA LEU A 32 8.52 -60.64 -6.03
C LEU A 32 9.84 -61.38 -5.74
N SER A 33 10.20 -62.36 -6.60
CA SER A 33 11.54 -62.97 -6.57
C SER A 33 12.62 -61.95 -7.04
N ALA A 34 13.90 -62.22 -6.77
CA ALA A 34 15.01 -61.35 -7.21
C ALA A 34 15.09 -61.20 -8.73
N GLU A 35 14.79 -62.27 -9.48
CA GLU A 35 14.76 -62.22 -10.96
C GLU A 35 13.56 -61.49 -11.50
N ASP A 36 12.38 -61.64 -10.88
CA ASP A 36 11.17 -60.92 -11.24
C ASP A 36 11.27 -59.44 -10.90
N THR A 37 11.94 -59.09 -9.80
CA THR A 37 12.21 -57.69 -9.44
C THR A 37 13.09 -57.03 -10.50
N ALA A 38 14.17 -57.68 -10.96
CA ALA A 38 15.02 -57.12 -12.01
C ALA A 38 14.29 -56.96 -13.35
N THR A 39 13.31 -57.86 -13.64
CA THR A 39 12.49 -57.78 -14.85
C THR A 39 11.46 -56.64 -14.73
N TYR A 40 10.85 -56.50 -13.57
CA TYR A 40 9.92 -55.40 -13.27
C TYR A 40 10.61 -54.03 -13.36
N GLU A 41 11.80 -53.88 -12.78
CA GLU A 41 12.60 -52.64 -12.85
C GLU A 41 12.95 -52.24 -14.30
N LYS A 42 13.24 -53.22 -15.17
CA LYS A 42 13.45 -52.96 -16.60
C LYS A 42 12.20 -52.43 -17.30
N MET A 43 11.04 -53.03 -17.03
CA MET A 43 9.77 -52.57 -17.60
C MET A 43 9.39 -51.17 -17.06
N GLU A 44 9.65 -50.88 -15.79
CA GLU A 44 9.43 -49.56 -15.19
C GLU A 44 10.34 -48.50 -15.84
N GLN A 45 11.63 -48.87 -16.05
CA GLN A 45 12.57 -47.97 -16.74
C GLN A 45 12.12 -47.65 -18.17
N GLU A 46 11.59 -48.64 -18.89
CA GLU A 46 11.07 -48.45 -20.25
C GLU A 46 9.88 -47.50 -20.28
N ILE A 47 8.98 -47.57 -19.29
CA ILE A 47 7.84 -46.63 -19.15
C ILE A 47 8.33 -45.21 -18.89
N VAL A 48 9.38 -45.04 -18.06
CA VAL A 48 10.00 -43.75 -17.77
C VAL A 48 10.65 -43.15 -19.02
N ASP A 49 11.39 -43.98 -19.75
CA ASP A 49 12.09 -43.56 -20.97
C ASP A 49 11.12 -43.16 -22.09
N LEU A 50 10.03 -43.93 -22.28
CA LEU A 50 8.92 -43.53 -23.16
C LEU A 50 8.27 -42.23 -22.75
N GLY A 51 8.13 -41.97 -21.44
CA GLY A 51 7.64 -40.71 -20.91
C GLY A 51 8.52 -39.53 -21.30
N ARG A 52 9.83 -39.66 -21.11
CA ARG A 52 10.82 -38.64 -21.49
C ARG A 52 10.84 -38.38 -23.00
N GLU A 53 10.64 -39.41 -23.82
CA GLU A 53 10.61 -39.26 -25.28
C GLU A 53 9.33 -38.54 -25.74
N ILE A 54 8.18 -38.82 -25.10
CA ILE A 54 6.93 -38.09 -25.35
C ILE A 54 7.12 -36.58 -25.03
N GLU A 55 7.67 -36.25 -23.87
CA GLU A 55 7.93 -34.85 -23.49
C GLU A 55 8.91 -34.15 -24.45
N ARG A 56 9.89 -34.90 -25.00
CA ARG A 56 10.83 -34.36 -25.97
C ARG A 56 10.15 -34.06 -27.31
N GLN A 57 9.27 -34.94 -27.77
CA GLN A 57 8.51 -34.76 -29.01
C GLN A 57 7.49 -33.62 -28.86
N GLU A 58 6.82 -33.49 -27.72
CA GLU A 58 5.91 -32.40 -27.46
C GLU A 58 6.61 -31.05 -27.46
N ARG A 59 7.82 -30.97 -26.91
CA ARG A 59 8.67 -29.75 -26.97
C ARG A 59 9.11 -29.43 -28.41
N LEU A 60 9.47 -30.43 -29.20
CA LEU A 60 9.82 -30.23 -30.60
C LEU A 60 8.64 -29.72 -31.41
N ASP A 61 7.47 -30.32 -31.26
CA ASP A 61 6.23 -29.86 -31.91
C ASP A 61 5.83 -28.43 -31.49
N ALA A 62 6.10 -28.07 -30.24
CA ALA A 62 5.88 -26.71 -29.76
C ALA A 62 6.83 -25.70 -30.43
N PHE A 63 8.12 -26.02 -30.52
CA PHE A 63 9.10 -25.19 -31.23
C PHE A 63 8.85 -25.12 -32.74
N GLU A 64 8.43 -26.21 -33.37
CA GLU A 64 8.07 -26.17 -34.80
C GLU A 64 6.84 -25.29 -35.05
N ARG A 65 5.83 -25.29 -34.15
CA ARG A 65 4.69 -24.39 -34.25
C ARG A 65 5.10 -22.95 -34.08
N GLU A 66 5.99 -22.65 -33.10
CA GLU A 66 6.52 -21.31 -32.87
C GLU A 66 7.33 -20.82 -34.09
N LEU A 67 8.20 -21.64 -34.64
CA LEU A 67 9.04 -21.30 -35.82
C LEU A 67 8.24 -21.21 -37.12
N ASN A 68 7.18 -22.00 -37.27
CA ASN A 68 6.30 -21.98 -38.44
C ASN A 68 5.19 -20.93 -38.38
N THR A 69 5.06 -20.18 -37.25
CA THR A 69 4.20 -19.00 -37.23
C THR A 69 4.83 -17.94 -38.13
N PRO A 70 4.14 -17.47 -39.19
CA PRO A 70 4.72 -16.51 -40.13
C PRO A 70 5.07 -15.23 -39.41
N VAL A 71 6.35 -14.89 -39.31
CA VAL A 71 6.87 -13.66 -38.73
C VAL A 71 6.56 -12.42 -39.60
N ASN A 72 6.11 -12.63 -40.84
CA ASN A 72 5.78 -11.58 -41.79
C ASN A 72 4.33 -11.70 -42.26
N THR A 73 3.44 -10.94 -41.63
CA THR A 73 2.23 -10.48 -42.30
C THR A 73 2.63 -9.48 -43.38
N PRO A 74 2.08 -9.59 -44.63
CA PRO A 74 2.38 -8.62 -45.69
C PRO A 74 2.03 -7.20 -45.20
N ILE A 75 2.91 -6.23 -45.48
CA ILE A 75 2.81 -4.81 -45.10
C ILE A 75 1.63 -4.09 -45.83
N THR A 76 0.59 -4.81 -46.23
CA THR A 76 -0.60 -4.25 -46.90
C THR A 76 -1.73 -3.82 -45.95
N GLN A 77 -1.61 -4.13 -44.65
CA GLN A 77 -2.50 -3.55 -43.65
C GLN A 77 -1.78 -2.40 -42.94
N LYS A 78 -2.43 -1.23 -42.84
CA LYS A 78 -1.99 -0.17 -41.94
C LYS A 78 -1.61 -0.81 -40.60
N PRO A 79 -0.47 -0.40 -39.97
CA PRO A 79 -0.15 -0.90 -38.65
C PRO A 79 -1.36 -0.63 -37.75
N ASP A 80 -1.99 -1.69 -37.29
CA ASP A 80 -2.98 -1.58 -36.26
C ASP A 80 -2.19 -1.15 -35.01
N THR A 81 -2.30 0.14 -34.69
CA THR A 81 -1.68 0.75 -33.51
C THR A 81 -2.39 0.34 -32.23
N ALA A 82 -3.23 -0.67 -32.28
CA ALA A 82 -3.69 -1.35 -31.09
C ALA A 82 -2.46 -1.97 -30.39
N LYS A 83 -1.91 -1.26 -29.43
CA LYS A 83 -0.93 -1.82 -28.50
C LYS A 83 -1.53 -3.11 -27.96
N VAL A 84 -0.95 -4.26 -28.34
CA VAL A 84 -1.29 -5.52 -27.72
C VAL A 84 -1.08 -5.32 -26.21
N ASP A 85 -2.16 -5.36 -25.47
CA ASP A 85 -2.12 -5.18 -24.04
C ASP A 85 -1.47 -6.45 -23.46
N THR A 86 -0.16 -6.36 -23.19
CA THR A 86 0.61 -7.45 -22.59
C THR A 86 0.37 -7.59 -21.10
N LYS A 87 -0.47 -6.70 -20.52
CA LYS A 87 -0.82 -6.74 -19.11
C LYS A 87 -1.85 -7.83 -18.88
N THR A 88 -1.59 -8.70 -17.90
CA THR A 88 -2.49 -9.75 -17.43
C THR A 88 -3.18 -9.33 -16.13
N GLY A 89 -4.26 -10.00 -15.78
CA GLY A 89 -4.97 -9.77 -14.53
C GLY A 89 -5.61 -8.38 -14.45
N ARG A 90 -5.56 -7.76 -13.27
CA ARG A 90 -6.14 -6.43 -12.98
C ARG A 90 -5.54 -5.28 -13.80
N GLY A 91 -4.36 -5.49 -14.38
CA GLY A 91 -3.70 -4.51 -15.25
C GLY A 91 -4.18 -4.53 -16.70
N SER A 92 -4.99 -5.53 -17.12
CA SER A 92 -5.45 -5.67 -18.50
C SER A 92 -6.57 -4.70 -18.86
N ALA A 93 -6.61 -4.27 -20.14
CA ALA A 93 -7.69 -3.44 -20.66
C ALA A 93 -9.05 -4.17 -20.59
N ALA A 94 -9.05 -5.49 -20.73
CA ALA A 94 -10.25 -6.33 -20.60
C ALA A 94 -10.82 -6.25 -19.17
N TYR A 95 -9.97 -6.37 -18.13
CA TYR A 95 -10.38 -6.22 -16.75
C TYR A 95 -10.94 -4.82 -16.47
N LYS A 96 -10.22 -3.77 -16.90
CA LYS A 96 -10.67 -2.37 -16.74
C LYS A 96 -12.05 -2.16 -17.36
N LYS A 97 -12.25 -2.61 -18.62
CA LYS A 97 -13.53 -2.51 -19.31
C LYS A 97 -14.65 -3.28 -18.61
N ALA A 98 -14.37 -4.51 -18.17
CA ALA A 98 -15.33 -5.36 -17.45
C ALA A 98 -15.70 -4.75 -16.09
N PHE A 99 -14.74 -4.19 -15.36
CA PHE A 99 -14.95 -3.52 -14.08
C PHE A 99 -15.90 -2.32 -14.21
N TRP A 100 -15.65 -1.42 -15.13
CA TRP A 100 -16.51 -0.24 -15.34
C TRP A 100 -17.85 -0.59 -15.98
N ALA A 101 -17.90 -1.63 -16.82
CA ALA A 101 -19.17 -2.15 -17.33
C ALA A 101 -20.03 -2.73 -16.16
N GLN A 102 -19.42 -3.48 -15.25
CA GLN A 102 -20.09 -3.97 -14.06
C GLN A 102 -20.55 -2.85 -13.12
N ALA A 103 -19.74 -1.77 -13.00
CA ALA A 103 -20.13 -0.61 -12.20
C ALA A 103 -21.37 0.11 -12.75
N ARG A 104 -21.60 0.09 -14.07
CA ARG A 104 -22.78 0.68 -14.74
C ARG A 104 -23.98 -0.26 -14.83
N THR A 105 -23.78 -1.57 -14.95
CA THR A 105 -24.84 -2.56 -15.22
C THR A 105 -25.56 -3.02 -13.95
N LYS A 106 -26.88 -3.16 -13.99
CA LYS A 106 -27.66 -3.78 -12.89
C LYS A 106 -27.23 -5.23 -12.68
N GLY A 107 -27.02 -5.62 -11.43
CA GLY A 107 -26.36 -6.86 -11.01
C GLY A 107 -26.92 -8.21 -11.50
N GLY A 108 -28.08 -8.23 -12.18
CA GLY A 108 -28.65 -9.44 -12.79
C GLY A 108 -28.27 -9.66 -14.25
N MET A 109 -27.66 -8.69 -14.93
CA MET A 109 -27.34 -8.73 -16.35
C MET A 109 -25.83 -8.87 -16.66
N MET A 110 -25.06 -9.41 -15.73
CA MET A 110 -23.63 -9.67 -15.99
C MET A 110 -23.50 -10.81 -17.01
N THR A 111 -22.91 -10.48 -18.18
CA THR A 111 -22.54 -11.51 -19.16
C THR A 111 -21.46 -12.44 -18.57
N ALA A 112 -21.40 -13.66 -19.08
CA ALA A 112 -20.37 -14.63 -18.65
C ALA A 112 -18.94 -14.08 -18.90
N GLU A 113 -18.76 -13.30 -19.97
CA GLU A 113 -17.48 -12.66 -20.31
C GLU A 113 -17.04 -11.66 -19.25
N ILE A 114 -17.93 -10.77 -18.78
CA ILE A 114 -17.63 -9.79 -17.73
C ILE A 114 -17.29 -10.52 -16.43
N ARG A 115 -18.05 -11.56 -16.08
CA ARG A 115 -17.80 -12.35 -14.87
C ARG A 115 -16.44 -13.05 -14.91
N ASN A 116 -16.10 -13.68 -16.03
CA ASN A 116 -14.82 -14.36 -16.20
C ASN A 116 -13.64 -13.37 -16.15
N ALA A 117 -13.76 -12.19 -16.77
CA ALA A 117 -12.74 -11.17 -16.73
C ALA A 117 -12.46 -10.62 -15.32
N LEU A 118 -13.47 -10.65 -14.42
CA LEU A 118 -13.35 -10.13 -13.06
C LEU A 118 -12.94 -11.18 -12.02
N GLN A 119 -12.84 -12.47 -12.38
CA GLN A 119 -12.53 -13.56 -11.43
C GLN A 119 -11.23 -13.37 -10.66
N GLU A 120 -10.20 -12.79 -11.28
CA GLU A 120 -8.89 -12.57 -10.65
C GLU A 120 -8.88 -11.43 -9.62
N GLY A 121 -9.93 -10.63 -9.54
CA GLY A 121 -10.03 -9.46 -8.67
C GLY A 121 -11.12 -9.54 -7.60
N VAL A 122 -11.61 -10.73 -7.25
CA VAL A 122 -12.64 -10.89 -6.19
C VAL A 122 -11.98 -10.90 -4.82
N ASP A 123 -12.39 -9.96 -3.97
CA ASP A 123 -11.97 -9.93 -2.57
C ASP A 123 -12.77 -10.90 -1.70
N SER A 124 -12.19 -11.32 -0.58
CA SER A 124 -12.80 -12.20 0.42
C SER A 124 -14.13 -11.66 0.99
N GLU A 125 -14.36 -10.35 0.91
CA GLU A 125 -15.59 -9.67 1.33
C GLU A 125 -16.64 -9.54 0.20
N GLY A 126 -16.39 -10.16 -0.98
CA GLY A 126 -17.31 -10.17 -2.12
C GLY A 126 -17.36 -8.87 -2.93
N GLY A 127 -16.34 -8.02 -2.80
CA GLY A 127 -16.11 -6.85 -3.65
C GLY A 127 -15.12 -7.17 -4.79
N TYR A 128 -15.05 -6.29 -5.78
CA TYR A 128 -14.02 -6.38 -6.81
C TYR A 128 -12.88 -5.41 -6.51
N LEU A 129 -11.64 -5.88 -6.66
CA LEU A 129 -10.48 -5.01 -6.58
C LEU A 129 -10.48 -4.06 -7.78
N VAL A 130 -10.09 -2.82 -7.54
CA VAL A 130 -10.01 -1.83 -8.62
C VAL A 130 -8.90 -2.18 -9.63
N PRO A 131 -9.03 -1.78 -10.91
CA PRO A 131 -7.96 -1.92 -11.88
C PRO A 131 -6.66 -1.25 -11.40
N ASP A 132 -5.50 -1.85 -11.70
CA ASP A 132 -4.19 -1.36 -11.23
C ASP A 132 -3.91 0.09 -11.66
N GLU A 133 -4.37 0.48 -12.84
CA GLU A 133 -4.21 1.84 -13.36
C GLU A 133 -5.03 2.85 -12.54
N PHE A 134 -6.28 2.50 -12.21
CA PHE A 134 -7.14 3.31 -11.37
C PHE A 134 -6.58 3.39 -9.94
N GLU A 135 -6.08 2.28 -9.38
CA GLU A 135 -5.43 2.26 -8.07
C GLU A 135 -4.24 3.23 -8.02
N LYS A 136 -3.37 3.21 -9.04
CA LYS A 136 -2.24 4.14 -9.13
C LYS A 136 -2.67 5.61 -9.17
N THR A 137 -3.66 5.93 -10.01
CA THR A 137 -4.16 7.31 -10.12
C THR A 137 -4.85 7.77 -8.84
N LEU A 138 -5.55 6.88 -8.16
CA LEU A 138 -6.17 7.17 -6.87
C LEU A 138 -5.11 7.39 -5.77
N VAL A 139 -4.05 6.57 -5.71
CA VAL A 139 -2.93 6.76 -4.78
C VAL A 139 -2.20 8.08 -5.04
N GLN A 140 -2.03 8.47 -6.30
CA GLN A 140 -1.48 9.79 -6.65
C GLN A 140 -2.40 10.92 -6.17
N GLY A 141 -3.71 10.79 -6.36
CA GLY A 141 -4.70 11.74 -5.84
C GLY A 141 -4.66 11.83 -4.30
N LEU A 142 -4.57 10.70 -3.61
CA LEU A 142 -4.38 10.67 -2.15
C LEU A 142 -3.13 11.40 -1.70
N SER A 143 -2.01 11.24 -2.43
CA SER A 143 -0.75 11.92 -2.11
C SER A 143 -0.80 13.42 -2.38
N ALA A 144 -1.62 13.86 -3.34
CA ALA A 144 -1.83 15.28 -3.62
C ALA A 144 -2.69 15.98 -2.55
N GLU A 145 -3.70 15.26 -2.03
CA GLU A 145 -4.62 15.78 -1.00
C GLU A 145 -4.07 15.65 0.43
N ASN A 146 -3.07 14.78 0.65
CA ASN A 146 -2.60 14.40 1.98
C ASN A 146 -1.15 14.83 2.19
N VAL A 147 -0.96 15.86 3.02
CA VAL A 147 0.35 16.44 3.32
C VAL A 147 1.26 15.44 4.03
N VAL A 148 0.74 14.73 5.05
CA VAL A 148 1.55 13.76 5.80
C VAL A 148 2.05 12.64 4.89
N ARG A 149 1.20 12.13 3.98
CA ARG A 149 1.58 11.07 3.04
C ARG A 149 2.70 11.49 2.10
N SER A 150 2.76 12.76 1.71
CA SER A 150 3.82 13.29 0.86
C SER A 150 5.18 13.40 1.56
N LEU A 151 5.18 13.47 2.89
CA LEU A 151 6.38 13.60 3.73
C LEU A 151 6.83 12.27 4.36
N ALA A 152 5.90 11.34 4.55
CA ALA A 152 6.10 10.08 5.24
C ALA A 152 6.72 9.00 4.34
N HIS A 153 7.27 7.96 4.96
CA HIS A 153 7.73 6.77 4.27
C HIS A 153 6.57 5.79 4.07
N VAL A 154 6.18 5.56 2.81
CA VAL A 154 5.06 4.67 2.46
C VAL A 154 5.59 3.31 2.05
N ILE A 155 5.13 2.25 2.73
CA ILE A 155 5.41 0.85 2.39
C ILE A 155 4.13 0.15 1.97
N THR A 156 4.23 -0.76 1.00
CA THR A 156 3.12 -1.57 0.56
C THR A 156 3.27 -2.99 1.10
N THR A 157 2.22 -3.51 1.75
CA THR A 157 2.22 -4.85 2.34
C THR A 157 1.17 -5.74 1.70
N ALA A 158 1.54 -6.99 1.36
CA ALA A 158 0.63 -7.93 0.71
C ALA A 158 -0.32 -8.61 1.71
N SER A 159 0.15 -8.95 2.92
CA SER A 159 -0.64 -9.68 3.93
C SER A 159 -0.14 -9.46 5.35
N GLY A 160 -1.05 -9.59 6.34
CA GLY A 160 -0.71 -9.59 7.75
C GLY A 160 -0.27 -8.25 8.33
N SER A 161 0.20 -8.28 9.56
CA SER A 161 0.86 -7.17 10.23
C SER A 161 2.36 -7.21 9.94
N HIS A 162 2.93 -6.06 9.59
CA HIS A 162 4.35 -5.94 9.32
C HIS A 162 5.10 -5.54 10.59
N LYS A 163 6.04 -6.39 11.02
CA LYS A 163 6.90 -6.09 12.17
C LYS A 163 8.16 -5.40 11.67
N ILE A 164 8.36 -4.17 12.10
CA ILE A 164 9.55 -3.39 11.78
C ILE A 164 10.50 -3.46 12.96
N PRO A 165 11.71 -4.02 12.80
CA PRO A 165 12.71 -3.95 13.84
C PRO A 165 13.17 -2.50 14.01
N ILE A 166 13.19 -2.02 15.24
CA ILE A 166 13.70 -0.71 15.61
C ILE A 166 14.81 -0.89 16.63
N VAL A 167 15.82 -0.02 16.56
CA VAL A 167 16.83 0.05 17.62
C VAL A 167 16.24 0.90 18.73
N ALA A 168 15.85 0.27 19.82
CA ALA A 168 15.24 0.94 20.98
C ALA A 168 16.30 1.69 21.82
N THR A 169 17.48 1.15 21.94
CA THR A 169 18.63 1.77 22.60
C THR A 169 19.86 1.60 21.74
N LYS A 170 20.64 2.65 21.58
CA LYS A 170 21.92 2.59 20.86
C LYS A 170 23.05 2.47 21.86
N GLY A 171 23.94 1.52 21.66
CA GLY A 171 25.21 1.43 22.38
C GLY A 171 26.05 2.68 22.19
N THR A 172 26.87 2.99 23.16
CA THR A 172 27.81 4.13 23.12
C THR A 172 29.24 3.62 23.01
N ALA A 173 30.04 4.26 22.16
CA ALA A 173 31.48 4.04 22.14
C ALA A 173 32.14 4.89 23.23
N ALA A 174 33.14 4.35 23.90
CA ALA A 174 33.97 5.09 24.85
C ALA A 174 35.44 5.04 24.44
N TRP A 175 36.17 6.07 24.81
CA TRP A 175 37.65 6.05 24.71
C TRP A 175 38.18 5.15 25.82
N VAL A 176 39.04 4.22 25.46
CA VAL A 176 39.62 3.25 26.38
C VAL A 176 41.14 3.39 26.31
N ASP A 177 41.80 3.40 27.46
CA ASP A 177 43.26 3.38 27.54
C ASP A 177 43.82 2.04 27.08
N GLU A 178 45.13 1.98 26.75
CA GLU A 178 45.81 0.85 26.09
C GLU A 178 45.63 -0.52 26.82
N GLU A 179 45.35 -0.52 28.12
CA GLU A 179 45.03 -1.71 28.94
C GLU A 179 43.66 -1.61 29.61
N GLY A 180 42.80 -0.68 29.17
CA GLY A 180 41.48 -0.44 29.76
C GLY A 180 40.43 -1.48 29.35
N THR A 181 39.46 -1.73 30.20
CA THR A 181 38.30 -2.59 29.88
C THR A 181 37.38 -1.92 28.91
N ILE A 182 37.10 -2.57 27.79
CA ILE A 182 36.12 -2.06 26.78
C ILE A 182 34.73 -2.13 27.41
N PRO A 183 33.99 -0.99 27.49
CA PRO A 183 32.62 -1.04 28.01
C PRO A 183 31.71 -1.74 27.02
N GLU A 184 30.92 -2.68 27.49
CA GLU A 184 29.88 -3.36 26.72
C GLU A 184 28.72 -2.39 26.52
N GLY A 185 28.38 -2.12 25.27
CA GLY A 185 27.23 -1.33 24.89
C GLY A 185 26.30 -2.20 24.05
N ASP A 186 25.25 -2.73 24.67
CA ASP A 186 24.27 -3.54 23.95
C ASP A 186 23.21 -2.66 23.26
N ASP A 187 22.99 -2.92 21.97
CA ASP A 187 21.85 -2.37 21.25
C ASP A 187 20.59 -3.17 21.61
N ALA A 188 19.60 -2.51 22.18
CA ALA A 188 18.31 -3.15 22.40
C ALA A 188 17.43 -2.98 21.15
N PHE A 189 16.98 -4.10 20.60
CA PHE A 189 16.08 -4.13 19.46
C PHE A 189 14.64 -4.23 19.94
N GLY A 190 13.80 -3.27 19.54
CA GLY A 190 12.36 -3.33 19.67
C GLY A 190 11.70 -3.72 18.34
N GLN A 191 10.42 -4.03 18.39
CA GLN A 191 9.62 -4.25 17.19
C GLN A 191 8.40 -3.32 17.22
N GLN A 192 8.24 -2.51 16.18
CA GLN A 192 7.00 -1.79 15.93
C GLN A 192 6.13 -2.59 14.99
N LEU A 193 4.88 -2.80 15.39
CA LEU A 193 3.89 -3.50 14.60
C LEU A 193 3.07 -2.47 13.81
N ILE A 194 3.15 -2.52 12.48
CA ILE A 194 2.23 -1.81 11.61
C ILE A 194 1.08 -2.76 11.29
N GLY A 195 -0.13 -2.39 11.71
CA GLY A 195 -1.35 -3.13 11.50
C GLY A 195 -2.02 -2.83 10.15
N ALA A 196 -3.33 -3.05 10.09
CA ALA A 196 -4.13 -2.67 8.93
C ALA A 196 -5.54 -2.28 9.40
N HIS A 197 -5.78 -1.01 9.55
CA HIS A 197 -7.10 -0.45 9.88
C HIS A 197 -7.89 -0.19 8.60
N LYS A 198 -9.19 -0.47 8.60
CA LYS A 198 -10.06 -0.29 7.44
C LYS A 198 -10.64 1.13 7.44
N VAL A 199 -10.36 1.89 6.39
CA VAL A 199 -11.08 3.12 6.05
C VAL A 199 -12.03 2.83 4.90
N ALA A 200 -13.27 3.30 4.99
CA ALA A 200 -14.27 3.08 3.95
C ALA A 200 -15.12 4.34 3.77
N THR A 201 -15.56 4.55 2.54
CA THR A 201 -16.51 5.60 2.20
C THR A 201 -17.56 5.08 1.23
N MET A 202 -18.73 5.71 1.22
CA MET A 202 -19.82 5.37 0.32
C MET A 202 -20.27 6.62 -0.44
N ILE A 203 -20.43 6.46 -1.75
CA ILE A 203 -20.98 7.47 -2.65
C ILE A 203 -22.29 6.94 -3.20
N LYS A 204 -23.31 7.79 -3.28
CA LYS A 204 -24.60 7.49 -3.93
C LYS A 204 -24.68 8.24 -5.23
N VAL A 205 -25.10 7.56 -6.28
CA VAL A 205 -25.29 8.12 -7.63
C VAL A 205 -26.69 7.74 -8.12
N SER A 206 -27.39 8.64 -8.78
CA SER A 206 -28.70 8.31 -9.38
C SER A 206 -28.54 7.36 -10.56
N GLU A 207 -29.54 6.50 -10.77
CA GLU A 207 -29.55 5.58 -11.92
C GLU A 207 -29.54 6.33 -13.24
N GLU A 208 -30.18 7.52 -13.31
CA GLU A 208 -30.21 8.36 -14.50
C GLU A 208 -28.80 8.83 -14.89
N LEU A 209 -28.01 9.30 -13.89
CA LEU A 209 -26.64 9.75 -14.11
C LEU A 209 -25.72 8.60 -14.55
N LEU A 210 -25.94 7.39 -14.03
CA LEU A 210 -25.16 6.20 -14.44
C LEU A 210 -25.44 5.77 -15.88
N ASN A 211 -26.68 6.00 -16.37
CA ASN A 211 -27.09 5.68 -17.73
C ASN A 211 -26.65 6.76 -18.73
N ASP A 212 -26.30 7.95 -18.27
CA ASP A 212 -25.77 9.00 -19.13
C ASP A 212 -24.34 8.64 -19.56
N SER A 213 -24.17 8.43 -20.85
CA SER A 213 -22.89 8.05 -21.46
C SER A 213 -21.86 9.19 -21.46
N ALA A 214 -22.28 10.43 -21.28
CA ALA A 214 -21.41 11.61 -21.22
C ALA A 214 -20.74 11.77 -19.83
N PHE A 215 -21.26 11.10 -18.80
CA PHE A 215 -20.72 11.18 -17.46
C PHE A 215 -19.50 10.27 -17.28
N ASP A 216 -18.33 10.84 -17.00
CA ASP A 216 -17.12 10.10 -16.66
C ASP A 216 -17.15 9.63 -15.20
N LEU A 217 -17.68 8.41 -15.02
CA LEU A 217 -17.82 7.76 -13.72
C LEU A 217 -16.44 7.45 -13.09
N GLU A 218 -15.45 7.12 -13.90
CA GLU A 218 -14.11 6.77 -13.43
C GLU A 218 -13.43 7.99 -12.79
N ASP A 219 -13.45 9.13 -13.48
CA ASP A 219 -12.85 10.37 -12.99
C ASP A 219 -13.57 10.90 -11.75
N TYR A 220 -14.89 10.85 -11.74
CA TYR A 220 -15.70 11.25 -10.60
C TYR A 220 -15.36 10.42 -9.33
N PHE A 221 -15.33 9.09 -9.45
CA PHE A 221 -15.00 8.25 -8.31
C PHE A 221 -13.55 8.42 -7.87
N ARG A 222 -12.63 8.58 -8.80
CA ARG A 222 -11.23 8.88 -8.49
C ARG A 222 -11.11 10.10 -7.61
N THR A 223 -11.72 11.20 -8.02
CA THR A 223 -11.64 12.47 -7.32
C THR A 223 -12.34 12.41 -5.96
N GLU A 224 -13.57 11.91 -5.91
CA GLU A 224 -14.33 11.87 -4.67
C GLU A 224 -13.77 10.88 -3.64
N PHE A 225 -13.30 9.71 -4.07
CA PHE A 225 -12.70 8.75 -3.16
C PHE A 225 -11.35 9.25 -2.65
N ALA A 226 -10.49 9.83 -3.52
CA ALA A 226 -9.24 10.45 -3.11
C ALA A 226 -9.48 11.51 -2.04
N ARG A 227 -10.40 12.44 -2.29
CA ARG A 227 -10.73 13.51 -1.35
C ARG A 227 -11.25 12.97 0.00
N ARG A 228 -12.23 12.06 -0.02
CA ARG A 228 -12.86 11.57 1.22
C ARG A 228 -11.96 10.67 2.03
N ILE A 229 -11.26 9.75 1.37
CA ILE A 229 -10.30 8.83 2.04
C ILE A 229 -9.08 9.62 2.48
N GLY A 230 -8.53 10.49 1.62
CA GLY A 230 -7.37 11.32 1.93
C GLY A 230 -7.58 12.21 3.15
N ASN A 231 -8.73 12.86 3.24
CA ASN A 231 -9.08 13.69 4.40
C ASN A 231 -9.12 12.88 5.71
N LYS A 232 -9.67 11.65 5.67
CA LYS A 232 -9.72 10.78 6.85
C LYS A 232 -8.36 10.17 7.20
N GLU A 233 -7.54 9.87 6.20
CA GLU A 233 -6.14 9.46 6.41
C GLU A 233 -5.34 10.58 7.07
N GLU A 234 -5.42 11.81 6.54
CA GLU A 234 -4.71 12.98 7.07
C GLU A 234 -5.10 13.27 8.52
N GLU A 235 -6.41 13.27 8.80
CA GLU A 235 -6.93 13.44 10.18
C GLU A 235 -6.33 12.38 11.12
N ALA A 236 -6.32 11.12 10.70
CA ALA A 236 -5.81 10.01 11.49
C ALA A 236 -4.28 10.07 11.67
N PHE A 237 -3.52 10.43 10.64
CA PHE A 237 -2.07 10.58 10.73
C PHE A 237 -1.62 11.73 11.62
N LEU A 238 -2.45 12.74 11.78
CA LEU A 238 -2.15 13.86 12.65
C LEU A 238 -2.64 13.65 14.10
N THR A 239 -3.88 13.21 14.28
CA THR A 239 -4.55 13.20 15.59
C THR A 239 -5.07 11.84 16.02
N GLY A 240 -4.86 10.77 15.24
CA GLY A 240 -5.36 9.44 15.57
C GLY A 240 -4.78 8.88 16.87
N ASP A 241 -5.60 8.12 17.61
CA ASP A 241 -5.25 7.55 18.90
C ASP A 241 -4.64 6.14 18.83
N GLY A 242 -4.54 5.55 17.62
CA GLY A 242 -4.03 4.20 17.42
C GLY A 242 -5.06 3.08 17.71
N SER A 243 -6.29 3.41 18.07
CA SER A 243 -7.36 2.44 18.32
C SER A 243 -8.30 2.39 17.12
N GLY A 244 -8.21 1.30 16.34
CA GLY A 244 -8.99 1.13 15.10
C GLY A 244 -8.61 2.10 13.96
N LYS A 245 -7.59 2.91 14.13
CA LYS A 245 -7.04 3.90 13.20
C LYS A 245 -5.56 4.13 13.44
N PRO A 246 -4.81 4.76 12.51
CA PRO A 246 -3.40 5.10 12.69
C PRO A 246 -3.11 5.88 13.96
N THR A 247 -1.85 5.78 14.43
CA THR A 247 -1.36 6.62 15.54
C THR A 247 -0.87 7.94 14.97
N GLY A 248 -1.48 9.04 15.41
CA GLY A 248 -1.19 10.38 14.91
C GLY A 248 0.09 10.98 15.48
N ILE A 249 0.68 11.91 14.72
CA ILE A 249 1.91 12.63 15.07
C ILE A 249 1.72 13.46 16.34
N PHE A 250 0.54 14.08 16.52
CA PHE A 250 0.21 14.89 17.70
C PHE A 250 -0.36 14.08 18.87
N ASN A 251 -0.47 12.76 18.74
CA ASN A 251 -0.96 11.92 19.82
C ASN A 251 0.01 11.97 21.03
N ALA A 252 -0.56 11.86 22.23
CA ALA A 252 0.22 11.81 23.47
C ALA A 252 1.11 10.57 23.54
N THR A 253 0.55 9.42 23.14
CA THR A 253 1.22 8.12 23.17
C THR A 253 1.57 7.67 21.75
N GLY A 254 2.85 7.41 21.48
CA GLY A 254 3.33 6.95 20.17
C GLY A 254 3.42 8.01 19.08
N GLY A 255 3.07 9.27 19.38
CA GLY A 255 3.30 10.42 18.52
C GLY A 255 4.65 11.10 18.76
N GLY A 256 4.81 12.31 18.20
CA GLY A 256 6.05 13.10 18.35
C GLY A 256 6.39 13.40 19.81
N GLN A 257 7.67 13.41 20.11
CA GLN A 257 8.19 13.65 21.44
C GLN A 257 8.03 15.13 21.81
N LEU A 258 7.64 15.42 23.04
CA LEU A 258 7.52 16.80 23.54
C LEU A 258 8.89 17.48 23.47
N GLY A 259 8.97 18.61 22.76
CA GLY A 259 10.15 19.45 22.67
C GLY A 259 10.04 20.66 23.59
N VAL A 260 8.91 21.37 23.50
CA VAL A 260 8.66 22.63 24.24
C VAL A 260 7.23 22.66 24.74
N THR A 261 7.05 23.20 25.93
CA THR A 261 5.73 23.57 26.45
C THR A 261 5.60 25.10 26.41
N ALA A 262 4.63 25.61 25.66
CA ALA A 262 4.40 27.04 25.53
C ALA A 262 4.00 27.69 26.87
N ALA A 263 4.40 28.90 27.05
CA ALA A 263 4.02 29.72 28.24
C ALA A 263 2.53 30.08 28.24
N SER A 264 1.92 30.19 27.04
CA SER A 264 0.51 30.54 26.85
C SER A 264 -0.31 29.33 26.42
N ALA A 265 -1.60 29.34 26.68
CA ALA A 265 -2.56 28.34 26.21
C ALA A 265 -3.01 28.60 24.76
N THR A 266 -2.91 29.82 24.26
CA THR A 266 -3.48 30.24 22.96
C THR A 266 -2.55 31.09 22.10
N ALA A 267 -1.30 31.28 22.53
CA ALA A 267 -0.30 32.04 21.78
C ALA A 267 1.02 31.27 21.74
N ILE A 268 1.83 31.60 20.77
CA ILE A 268 3.20 31.06 20.57
C ILE A 268 4.12 32.27 20.46
N THR A 269 5.32 32.19 21.06
CA THR A 269 6.38 33.21 20.95
C THR A 269 7.46 32.75 19.92
N ALA A 270 8.26 33.73 19.48
CA ALA A 270 9.38 33.44 18.59
C ALA A 270 10.44 32.56 19.27
N ASP A 271 10.69 32.80 20.56
CA ASP A 271 11.65 32.04 21.35
C ASP A 271 11.24 30.57 21.48
N GLU A 272 9.96 30.29 21.70
CA GLU A 272 9.43 28.92 21.77
C GLU A 272 9.62 28.14 20.44
N LEU A 273 9.55 28.83 19.30
CA LEU A 273 9.83 28.22 17.99
C LEU A 273 11.33 27.95 17.80
N ILE A 274 12.19 28.83 18.29
CA ILE A 274 13.65 28.65 18.30
C ILE A 274 13.99 27.48 19.22
N ASP A 275 13.42 27.44 20.42
CA ASP A 275 13.63 26.34 21.38
C ASP A 275 13.20 25.00 20.79
N LEU A 276 12.04 24.96 20.11
CA LEU A 276 11.57 23.75 19.43
C LEU A 276 12.54 23.31 18.33
N PHE A 277 13.07 24.25 17.54
CA PHE A 277 14.05 23.96 16.50
C PHE A 277 15.31 23.32 17.08
N TYR A 278 15.83 23.85 18.18
CA TYR A 278 17.05 23.34 18.80
C TYR A 278 16.81 22.12 19.71
N SER A 279 15.58 21.83 20.13
CA SER A 279 15.24 20.61 20.85
C SER A 279 15.40 19.35 20.00
N LEU A 280 15.37 19.49 18.67
CA LEU A 280 15.60 18.38 17.75
C LEU A 280 17.09 18.14 17.56
N ASN A 281 17.50 16.87 17.60
CA ASN A 281 18.90 16.50 17.33
C ASN A 281 19.34 16.97 15.92
N SER A 282 20.56 17.47 15.83
CA SER A 282 21.14 17.99 14.57
C SER A 282 21.11 17.00 13.41
N ALA A 283 21.20 15.71 13.70
CA ALA A 283 21.13 14.63 12.69
C ALA A 283 19.78 14.63 11.95
N TYR A 284 18.67 14.87 12.63
CA TYR A 284 17.34 14.91 12.03
C TYR A 284 16.99 16.27 11.42
N ARG A 285 17.64 17.35 11.88
CA ARG A 285 17.39 18.72 11.39
C ARG A 285 17.67 18.90 9.90
N LYS A 286 18.52 18.05 9.29
CA LYS A 286 18.85 18.16 7.86
C LYS A 286 17.62 18.11 6.98
N ASN A 287 16.74 17.13 7.22
CA ASN A 287 15.53 16.89 6.43
C ASN A 287 14.24 17.33 7.16
N ALA A 288 14.39 18.02 8.29
CA ALA A 288 13.26 18.44 9.10
C ALA A 288 12.41 19.49 8.39
N VAL A 289 11.10 19.39 8.60
CA VAL A 289 10.09 20.34 8.15
C VAL A 289 9.14 20.70 9.30
N TRP A 290 8.47 21.83 9.14
CA TRP A 290 7.42 22.28 10.08
C TRP A 290 6.08 21.79 9.59
N LEU A 291 5.23 21.32 10.52
CA LEU A 291 3.85 20.93 10.25
C LEU A 291 2.94 21.51 11.32
N LEU A 292 1.94 22.27 10.89
CA LEU A 292 1.05 23.00 11.79
C LEU A 292 -0.29 23.33 11.10
N ASN A 293 -1.24 23.85 11.86
CA ASN A 293 -2.51 24.35 11.33
C ASN A 293 -2.33 25.73 10.68
N ASP A 294 -3.11 26.02 9.64
CA ASP A 294 -3.09 27.33 8.97
C ASP A 294 -3.45 28.49 9.91
N SER A 295 -4.37 28.28 10.87
CA SER A 295 -4.69 29.25 11.92
C SER A 295 -3.49 29.54 12.82
N THR A 296 -2.67 28.53 13.13
CA THR A 296 -1.42 28.67 13.90
C THR A 296 -0.37 29.41 13.08
N MET A 297 -0.25 29.09 11.77
CA MET A 297 0.62 29.80 10.84
C MET A 297 0.31 31.29 10.80
N LYS A 298 -0.98 31.63 10.70
CA LYS A 298 -1.43 33.02 10.75
C LYS A 298 -0.98 33.75 12.04
N ASN A 299 -1.03 33.06 13.19
CA ASN A 299 -0.57 33.64 14.47
C ASN A 299 0.94 33.83 14.48
N ILE A 300 1.72 32.88 13.98
CA ILE A 300 3.17 33.00 13.90
C ILE A 300 3.58 34.16 12.96
N ARG A 301 2.90 34.31 11.82
CA ARG A 301 3.13 35.44 10.91
C ARG A 301 2.84 36.83 11.53
N LYS A 302 1.96 36.88 12.52
CA LYS A 302 1.61 38.12 13.23
C LYS A 302 2.56 38.47 14.37
N LEU A 303 3.60 37.65 14.61
CA LEU A 303 4.59 38.00 15.63
C LEU A 303 5.32 39.29 15.25
N LYS A 304 5.45 40.18 16.22
CA LYS A 304 6.08 41.50 16.08
C LYS A 304 7.23 41.64 17.04
N ASP A 305 8.19 42.47 16.67
CA ASP A 305 9.26 42.90 17.55
C ASP A 305 8.79 43.98 18.50
N SER A 306 9.68 44.46 19.37
CA SER A 306 9.41 45.56 20.33
C SER A 306 9.05 46.88 19.65
N ASN A 307 9.35 47.04 18.37
CA ASN A 307 9.07 48.24 17.56
C ASN A 307 7.75 48.11 16.76
N GLY A 308 7.04 47.00 16.90
CA GLY A 308 5.79 46.74 16.21
C GLY A 308 5.95 46.25 14.76
N GLN A 309 7.17 45.94 14.33
CA GLN A 309 7.45 45.36 12.99
C GLN A 309 7.24 43.83 13.01
N TYR A 310 6.70 43.30 11.92
CA TYR A 310 6.56 41.85 11.78
C TYR A 310 7.91 41.16 11.71
N LEU A 311 8.14 40.19 12.57
CA LEU A 311 9.38 39.39 12.61
C LEU A 311 9.53 38.54 11.37
N TRP A 312 8.43 38.09 10.80
CA TRP A 312 8.46 37.30 9.58
C TRP A 312 8.09 38.13 8.35
N GLN A 313 9.05 38.26 7.47
CA GLN A 313 8.84 38.84 6.15
C GLN A 313 8.63 37.69 5.15
N PRO A 314 7.50 37.65 4.42
CA PRO A 314 7.31 36.66 3.37
C PRO A 314 8.36 36.84 2.27
N ALA A 315 8.81 35.72 1.70
CA ALA A 315 9.70 35.78 0.54
C ALA A 315 8.96 36.48 -0.61
N LEU A 316 9.49 37.62 -1.04
CA LEU A 316 8.93 38.42 -2.15
C LEU A 316 9.17 37.77 -3.54
N HIS A 317 9.78 36.58 -3.60
CA HIS A 317 9.97 35.86 -4.85
C HIS A 317 8.77 34.96 -5.17
N GLU A 318 8.22 35.11 -6.35
CA GLU A 318 7.22 34.21 -6.92
C GLU A 318 7.72 32.76 -6.88
N GLY A 319 6.95 31.86 -6.26
CA GLY A 319 7.26 30.42 -6.15
C GLY A 319 8.10 30.01 -4.95
N GLY A 320 8.44 30.92 -4.02
CA GLY A 320 9.12 30.58 -2.78
C GLY A 320 8.19 29.85 -1.80
N PHE A 321 8.60 28.66 -1.32
CA PHE A 321 7.90 28.00 -0.22
C PHE A 321 8.07 28.81 1.06
N ASP A 322 7.00 28.85 1.90
CA ASP A 322 7.09 29.42 3.22
C ASP A 322 8.14 28.69 4.06
N THR A 323 9.10 29.40 4.59
CA THR A 323 10.17 28.84 5.40
C THR A 323 10.25 29.54 6.77
N LEU A 324 10.47 28.75 7.81
CA LEU A 324 10.75 29.21 9.16
C LEU A 324 12.09 28.64 9.59
N LEU A 325 13.00 29.49 10.02
CA LEU A 325 14.39 29.12 10.37
C LEU A 325 15.08 28.28 9.27
N GLY A 326 14.85 28.64 7.99
CA GLY A 326 15.43 27.96 6.84
C GLY A 326 14.81 26.59 6.51
N LYS A 327 13.71 26.20 7.16
CA LYS A 327 13.00 24.94 6.93
C LYS A 327 11.60 25.17 6.39
N ARG A 328 11.17 24.28 5.46
CA ARG A 328 9.85 24.39 4.84
C ARG A 328 8.75 24.20 5.86
N ILE A 329 7.64 24.90 5.63
CA ILE A 329 6.42 24.78 6.41
C ILE A 329 5.39 24.10 5.55
N TYR A 330 4.69 23.16 6.17
CA TYR A 330 3.50 22.53 5.64
C TYR A 330 2.34 22.82 6.57
N THR A 331 1.19 23.18 6.00
CA THR A 331 -0.02 23.41 6.75
C THR A 331 -1.05 22.32 6.45
N SER A 332 -1.76 21.87 7.49
CA SER A 332 -2.87 20.95 7.35
C SER A 332 -4.05 21.42 8.18
N PRO A 333 -5.28 21.43 7.65
CA PRO A 333 -6.48 21.81 8.38
C PRO A 333 -6.80 20.85 9.53
N TYR A 334 -6.25 19.64 9.51
CA TYR A 334 -6.46 18.62 10.54
C TYR A 334 -5.41 18.65 11.66
N ALA A 335 -4.37 19.47 11.53
CA ALA A 335 -3.47 19.73 12.65
C ALA A 335 -4.20 20.51 13.74
N PRO A 336 -3.95 20.23 15.04
CA PRO A 336 -4.65 20.90 16.13
C PRO A 336 -4.39 22.41 16.12
N GLU A 337 -5.46 23.16 16.34
CA GLU A 337 -5.39 24.60 16.53
C GLU A 337 -4.85 24.96 17.92
N LEU A 338 -4.47 26.24 18.12
CA LEU A 338 -3.98 26.75 19.39
C LEU A 338 -5.07 26.64 20.46
N ALA A 339 -4.93 25.69 21.34
CA ALA A 339 -5.83 25.48 22.48
C ALA A 339 -5.05 24.88 23.66
N ALA A 340 -5.55 25.17 24.89
CA ALA A 340 -4.92 24.71 26.11
C ALA A 340 -4.61 23.19 26.11
N GLY A 341 -3.39 22.82 26.42
CA GLY A 341 -2.93 21.44 26.52
C GLY A 341 -2.76 20.70 25.20
N LYS A 342 -3.09 21.32 24.05
CA LYS A 342 -2.96 20.69 22.74
C LYS A 342 -1.52 20.81 22.22
N LYS A 343 -1.06 19.77 21.54
CA LYS A 343 0.16 19.80 20.73
C LYS A 343 -0.19 20.44 19.39
N THR A 344 0.44 21.55 19.02
CA THR A 344 -0.03 22.42 17.91
C THR A 344 0.97 22.60 16.79
N VAL A 345 2.25 22.42 17.07
CA VAL A 345 3.33 22.51 16.08
C VAL A 345 4.17 21.26 16.16
N ALA A 346 4.47 20.66 15.02
CA ALA A 346 5.43 19.57 14.90
C ALA A 346 6.62 20.02 14.03
N PHE A 347 7.82 19.69 14.48
CA PHE A 347 9.06 19.94 13.77
C PHE A 347 9.93 18.68 13.76
N GLY A 348 10.33 18.20 12.61
CA GLY A 348 11.14 17.00 12.53
C GLY A 348 11.25 16.39 11.13
N ASP A 349 11.88 15.23 11.06
CA ASP A 349 12.00 14.43 9.84
C ASP A 349 10.85 13.42 9.77
N PHE A 350 9.88 13.70 8.92
CA PHE A 350 8.68 12.90 8.76
C PHE A 350 8.92 11.58 8.00
N ASN A 351 10.08 11.35 7.42
CA ASN A 351 10.44 10.04 6.86
C ASN A 351 10.42 8.93 7.90
N TYR A 352 10.53 9.27 9.19
CA TYR A 352 10.39 8.31 10.29
C TYR A 352 8.95 8.02 10.68
N TYR A 353 7.97 8.71 10.08
CA TYR A 353 6.57 8.31 10.14
C TYR A 353 6.28 7.35 8.98
N TRP A 354 5.98 6.10 9.31
CA TRP A 354 5.78 5.06 8.32
C TRP A 354 4.30 4.78 8.13
N ILE A 355 3.90 4.72 6.86
CA ILE A 355 2.53 4.39 6.45
C ILE A 355 2.59 3.04 5.76
N GLY A 356 1.89 2.05 6.34
CA GLY A 356 1.72 0.73 5.75
C GLY A 356 0.41 0.67 4.96
N ASP A 357 0.50 0.75 3.63
CA ASP A 357 -0.64 0.52 2.75
C ASP A 357 -0.78 -0.97 2.48
N ARG A 358 -1.93 -1.55 2.80
CA ARG A 358 -2.25 -2.91 2.39
C ARG A 358 -2.76 -2.89 0.95
N LEU A 359 -2.21 -3.77 0.11
CA LEU A 359 -2.58 -3.90 -1.30
C LEU A 359 -4.09 -4.05 -1.49
N GLY A 360 -4.61 -3.34 -2.46
CA GLY A 360 -5.95 -3.46 -2.96
C GLY A 360 -6.95 -2.50 -2.32
N ILE A 361 -7.48 -1.62 -3.14
CA ILE A 361 -8.67 -0.85 -2.83
C ILE A 361 -9.85 -1.69 -3.29
N THR A 362 -10.75 -2.00 -2.36
CA THR A 362 -11.96 -2.78 -2.63
C THR A 362 -13.09 -1.85 -3.04
N PHE A 363 -13.77 -2.20 -4.12
CA PHE A 363 -14.92 -1.48 -4.64
C PHE A 363 -16.14 -2.40 -4.65
N LYS A 364 -17.24 -1.95 -4.06
CA LYS A 364 -18.48 -2.70 -4.00
C LYS A 364 -19.66 -1.83 -4.41
N ARG A 365 -20.45 -2.32 -5.36
CA ARG A 365 -21.72 -1.72 -5.76
C ARG A 365 -22.86 -2.29 -4.91
N LEU A 366 -23.75 -1.42 -4.44
CA LEU A 366 -24.96 -1.76 -3.69
C LEU A 366 -26.17 -1.50 -4.56
N ASN A 367 -26.81 -2.57 -5.06
CA ASN A 367 -27.92 -2.46 -6.00
C ASN A 367 -29.28 -2.28 -5.31
N GLU A 368 -29.46 -2.90 -4.14
CA GLU A 368 -30.77 -3.01 -3.51
C GLU A 368 -31.04 -1.99 -2.41
N ARG A 369 -29.95 -1.55 -1.71
CA ARG A 369 -30.08 -0.72 -0.51
C ARG A 369 -30.78 0.61 -0.71
N PHE A 370 -30.73 1.18 -1.91
CA PHE A 370 -31.28 2.50 -2.25
C PHE A 370 -32.22 2.45 -3.45
N ALA A 371 -32.76 1.26 -3.77
CA ALA A 371 -33.66 1.05 -4.90
C ALA A 371 -34.91 1.91 -4.81
N GLU A 372 -35.45 2.13 -3.60
CA GLU A 372 -36.63 2.96 -3.36
C GLU A 372 -36.44 4.44 -3.76
N THR A 373 -35.19 4.91 -3.73
CA THR A 373 -34.84 6.32 -4.07
C THR A 373 -34.23 6.46 -5.46
N GLY A 374 -34.22 5.38 -6.27
CA GLY A 374 -33.59 5.39 -7.61
C GLY A 374 -32.10 5.67 -7.58
N GLN A 375 -31.42 5.31 -6.49
CA GLN A 375 -29.99 5.55 -6.31
C GLN A 375 -29.23 4.24 -6.19
N ILE A 376 -27.98 4.25 -6.59
CA ILE A 376 -27.02 3.16 -6.44
C ILE A 376 -25.88 3.61 -5.54
N GLY A 377 -25.57 2.79 -4.52
CA GLY A 377 -24.45 3.04 -3.63
C GLY A 377 -23.16 2.39 -4.14
N PHE A 378 -22.04 3.11 -4.02
CA PHE A 378 -20.71 2.59 -4.29
C PHE A 378 -19.86 2.73 -3.03
N ILE A 379 -19.34 1.62 -2.53
CA ILE A 379 -18.44 1.59 -1.39
C ILE A 379 -17.02 1.39 -1.90
N ALA A 380 -16.12 2.29 -1.50
CA ALA A 380 -14.69 2.05 -1.60
C ALA A 380 -14.11 1.84 -0.21
N SER A 381 -13.23 0.86 -0.05
CA SER A 381 -12.51 0.63 1.19
C SER A 381 -11.05 0.32 0.94
N LYS A 382 -10.21 0.81 1.85
CA LYS A 382 -8.76 0.63 1.86
C LYS A 382 -8.33 0.23 3.27
N ARG A 383 -7.26 -0.54 3.38
CA ARG A 383 -6.66 -0.90 4.67
C ARG A 383 -5.27 -0.29 4.76
N LEU A 384 -5.02 0.40 5.85
CA LEU A 384 -3.76 1.06 6.11
C LEU A 384 -3.51 1.21 7.61
N ASP A 385 -2.28 1.48 7.97
CA ASP A 385 -1.89 1.92 9.31
C ASP A 385 -0.76 2.95 9.19
N GLY A 386 -0.57 3.76 10.22
CA GLY A 386 0.50 4.74 10.27
C GLY A 386 1.04 4.86 11.68
N LYS A 387 2.38 4.84 11.81
CA LYS A 387 3.06 4.96 13.08
C LYS A 387 4.38 5.72 12.96
N LEU A 388 4.70 6.46 13.99
CA LEU A 388 6.01 7.05 14.15
C LEU A 388 6.97 5.98 14.68
N ILE A 389 7.93 5.59 13.84
CA ILE A 389 8.88 4.53 14.18
C ILE A 389 9.91 5.03 15.19
N LEU A 390 10.33 6.28 15.06
CA LEU A 390 11.33 6.90 15.91
C LEU A 390 10.81 8.21 16.50
N PRO A 391 10.22 8.19 17.71
CA PRO A 391 9.59 9.38 18.31
C PRO A 391 10.52 10.59 18.48
N GLU A 392 11.82 10.37 18.67
CA GLU A 392 12.81 11.43 18.81
C GLU A 392 13.06 12.24 17.53
N ALA A 393 12.71 11.68 16.35
CA ALA A 393 12.87 12.34 15.05
C ALA A 393 11.87 13.47 14.81
N ILE A 394 10.78 13.52 15.58
CA ILE A 394 9.77 14.59 15.51
C ILE A 394 9.54 15.16 16.90
N LYS A 395 9.77 16.46 17.05
CA LYS A 395 9.49 17.22 18.27
C LYS A 395 8.19 18.01 18.11
N VAL A 396 7.44 18.10 19.17
CA VAL A 396 6.17 18.83 19.18
C VAL A 396 6.15 19.92 20.25
N LEU A 397 5.51 21.03 19.93
CA LEU A 397 5.20 22.09 20.87
C LEU A 397 3.80 21.86 21.43
N GLN A 398 3.70 21.82 22.76
CA GLN A 398 2.43 21.69 23.47
C GLN A 398 2.04 23.03 24.11
N GLN A 399 0.81 23.44 23.93
CA GLN A 399 0.28 24.62 24.59
C GLN A 399 0.14 24.38 26.10
N LYS A 400 0.28 25.44 26.90
CA LYS A 400 0.09 25.38 28.35
C LYS A 400 -1.31 24.82 28.66
N GLY A 401 -1.36 23.79 29.50
CA GLY A 401 -2.63 23.28 30.02
C GLY A 401 -3.37 24.33 30.87
N THR A 402 -4.69 24.23 30.92
CA THR A 402 -5.46 24.93 31.98
C THR A 402 -5.01 24.37 33.31
N ALA A 403 -4.64 25.22 34.27
CA ALA A 403 -4.45 24.79 35.66
C ALA A 403 -5.73 24.03 36.08
N SER A 404 -5.60 22.77 36.47
CA SER A 404 -6.68 22.07 37.15
C SER A 404 -6.98 22.88 38.41
N SER A 405 -8.12 23.59 38.40
CA SER A 405 -8.66 24.14 39.64
C SER A 405 -9.04 22.93 40.48
N GLY A 406 -8.11 22.49 41.33
CA GLY A 406 -8.38 21.51 42.35
C GLY A 406 -9.50 22.04 43.26
N THR A 407 -10.61 21.41 43.20
CA THR A 407 -11.63 21.41 44.24
C THR A 407 -11.42 20.23 45.14
#